data_bc3da49c8a9febd988d147c8be4d6616
#
_entry.id   bc3da49c8a9febd988d147c8be4d6616
#
_cell.length_a   1.000
_cell.length_b   1.000
_cell.length_c   1.000
_cell.angle_alpha   90.00
_cell.angle_beta   90.00
_cell.angle_gamma   90.00
#
_symmetry.space_group_name_H-M   'P 1'
#
loop_
_entity.id
_entity.type
_entity.pdbx_description
1 polymer ?
#
loop_
_entity_poly.entity_id
_entity_poly.type
_entity_poly.pdbx_seq_one_letter_code
_entity_poly.pdbx_strand_id
1 'polypeptide(L)'
;MRIAVVGPCASGKTALAERLQNLGYEARECTQEHSYVPTMWHKISKPDVLIYLDASSPVIAQRRSADWTEEYLAEQNHRLSHARQHCNLYIQTDGLSEGEVLERALDFLEGQSISPSSQGRGWVPYHEH
;
A
#
# COMPACT_ATOMS: atom_id res chain seq x y z
N MET A 1 2.72 -0.48 16.17
CA MET A 1 3.32 -1.17 15.01
C MET A 1 2.95 -0.41 13.74
N ARG A 2 3.94 -0.10 12.94
CA ARG A 2 3.76 0.73 11.74
C ARG A 2 3.44 -0.10 10.53
N ILE A 3 2.39 0.27 9.81
CA ILE A 3 1.91 -0.44 8.61
C ILE A 3 2.04 0.49 7.41
N ALA A 4 2.84 0.10 6.43
CA ALA A 4 2.93 0.83 5.17
C ALA A 4 2.14 0.09 4.08
N VAL A 5 1.43 0.85 3.25
CA VAL A 5 0.68 0.31 2.12
C VAL A 5 1.31 0.86 0.84
N VAL A 6 1.76 -0.04 -0.02
CA VAL A 6 2.38 0.30 -1.30
C VAL A 6 1.64 -0.39 -2.43
N GLY A 7 1.86 0.07 -3.64
CA GLY A 7 1.27 -0.52 -4.85
C GLY A 7 1.24 0.49 -5.97
N PRO A 8 0.87 0.06 -7.19
CA PRO A 8 0.73 0.99 -8.31
C PRO A 8 -0.41 1.97 -8.08
N CYS A 9 -0.40 3.06 -8.84
CA CYS A 9 -1.49 4.02 -8.81
C CYS A 9 -2.83 3.31 -9.05
N ALA A 10 -3.89 3.79 -8.41
CA ALA A 10 -5.24 3.23 -8.51
C ALA A 10 -5.39 1.80 -7.99
N SER A 11 -4.45 1.30 -7.20
CA SER A 11 -4.57 -0.01 -6.55
C SER A 11 -5.43 0.03 -5.28
N GLY A 12 -5.75 1.23 -4.78
CA GLY A 12 -6.57 1.38 -3.59
C GLY A 12 -5.79 1.64 -2.31
N LYS A 13 -4.53 2.06 -2.41
CA LYS A 13 -3.66 2.31 -1.25
C LYS A 13 -4.26 3.31 -0.27
N THR A 14 -4.73 4.43 -0.78
CA THR A 14 -5.28 5.51 0.05
C THR A 14 -6.50 5.02 0.82
N ALA A 15 -7.40 4.34 0.14
CA ALA A 15 -8.62 3.82 0.76
C ALA A 15 -8.30 2.84 1.89
N LEU A 16 -7.37 1.91 1.65
CA LEU A 16 -7.00 0.94 2.68
C LEU A 16 -6.32 1.62 3.86
N ALA A 17 -5.37 2.51 3.60
CA ALA A 17 -4.67 3.22 4.67
C ALA A 17 -5.63 4.02 5.54
N GLU A 18 -6.55 4.76 4.92
CA GLU A 18 -7.55 5.54 5.67
C GLU A 18 -8.47 4.66 6.51
N ARG A 19 -8.93 3.53 5.96
CA ARG A 19 -9.79 2.60 6.69
C ARG A 19 -9.07 1.98 7.89
N LEU A 20 -7.81 1.62 7.73
CA LEU A 20 -7.01 1.11 8.84
C LEU A 20 -6.78 2.18 9.90
N GLN A 21 -6.50 3.43 9.49
CA GLN A 21 -6.36 4.55 10.42
C GLN A 21 -7.63 4.76 11.24
N ASN A 22 -8.79 4.70 10.58
CA ASN A 22 -10.07 4.88 11.24
C ASN A 22 -10.35 3.78 12.27
N LEU A 23 -9.74 2.62 12.11
CA LEU A 23 -9.85 1.51 13.07
C LEU A 23 -8.78 1.57 14.17
N GLY A 24 -7.89 2.57 14.14
CA GLY A 24 -6.87 2.76 15.16
C GLY A 24 -5.50 2.19 14.86
N TYR A 25 -5.29 1.69 13.64
CA TYR A 25 -3.96 1.22 13.23
C TYR A 25 -3.06 2.37 12.78
N GLU A 26 -1.76 2.25 13.02
CA GLU A 26 -0.76 3.17 12.48
C GLU A 26 -0.47 2.78 11.03
N ALA A 27 -1.31 3.24 10.11
CA ALA A 27 -1.18 2.90 8.70
C ALA A 27 -0.96 4.14 7.84
N ARG A 28 -0.08 4.03 6.86
CA ARG A 28 0.22 5.10 5.91
C ARG A 28 0.40 4.51 4.52
N GLU A 29 -0.04 5.22 3.50
CA GLU A 29 0.37 4.86 2.15
C GLU A 29 1.78 5.38 1.89
N CYS A 30 2.52 4.64 1.10
CA CYS A 30 3.85 5.05 0.66
C CYS A 30 3.85 5.10 -0.86
N THR A 31 4.25 6.23 -1.43
CA THR A 31 4.21 6.46 -2.87
C THR A 31 5.46 5.92 -3.57
N GLN A 32 5.85 4.70 -3.25
CA GLN A 32 7.02 4.03 -3.84
C GLN A 32 6.97 3.98 -5.36
N GLU A 33 5.77 3.91 -5.95
CA GLU A 33 5.61 3.89 -7.40
C GLU A 33 6.11 5.15 -8.09
N HIS A 34 6.31 6.24 -7.36
CA HIS A 34 6.82 7.50 -7.88
C HIS A 34 8.29 7.75 -7.51
N SER A 35 8.94 6.79 -6.87
CA SER A 35 10.32 6.95 -6.42
C SER A 35 11.29 6.18 -7.28
N TYR A 36 12.40 6.83 -7.63
CA TYR A 36 13.52 6.17 -8.29
C TYR A 36 14.40 5.37 -7.33
N VAL A 37 14.19 5.53 -6.02
CA VAL A 37 14.94 4.80 -5.00
C VAL A 37 14.15 3.55 -4.62
N PRO A 38 14.62 2.34 -5.00
CA PRO A 38 13.85 1.10 -4.77
C PRO A 38 13.52 0.83 -3.29
N THR A 39 14.32 1.35 -2.38
CA THR A 39 14.17 1.13 -0.94
C THR A 39 13.56 2.33 -0.22
N MET A 40 12.96 3.28 -0.94
CA MET A 40 12.37 4.46 -0.32
C MET A 40 11.34 4.08 0.75
N TRP A 41 10.48 3.09 0.47
CA TRP A 41 9.46 2.64 1.41
C TRP A 41 10.05 2.24 2.76
N HIS A 42 11.24 1.67 2.76
CA HIS A 42 11.92 1.24 3.98
C HIS A 42 12.63 2.40 4.66
N LYS A 43 13.35 3.22 3.89
CA LYS A 43 14.15 4.31 4.43
C LYS A 43 13.32 5.41 5.06
N ILE A 44 12.20 5.74 4.44
CA ILE A 44 11.34 6.85 4.86
C ILE A 44 10.30 6.39 5.87
N SER A 45 9.57 5.33 5.56
CA SER A 45 8.45 4.86 6.37
C SER A 45 8.88 3.95 7.51
N LYS A 46 9.95 3.18 7.34
CA LYS A 46 10.44 2.19 8.31
C LYS A 46 9.30 1.36 8.91
N PRO A 47 8.50 0.69 8.06
CA PRO A 47 7.34 -0.03 8.54
C PRO A 47 7.71 -1.34 9.21
N ASP A 48 6.89 -1.75 10.16
CA ASP A 48 6.97 -3.09 10.75
C ASP A 48 6.23 -4.11 9.86
N VAL A 49 5.20 -3.65 9.17
CA VAL A 49 4.40 -4.46 8.25
C VAL A 49 4.27 -3.72 6.93
N LEU A 50 4.57 -4.41 5.85
CA LEU A 50 4.42 -3.87 4.50
C LEU A 50 3.32 -4.63 3.77
N ILE A 51 2.26 -3.92 3.38
CA ILE A 51 1.16 -4.46 2.60
C ILE A 51 1.31 -3.99 1.17
N TYR A 52 1.33 -4.92 0.23
CA TYR A 52 1.41 -4.62 -1.20
C TYR A 52 0.05 -4.87 -1.84
N LEU A 53 -0.54 -3.81 -2.40
CA LEU A 53 -1.76 -3.91 -3.20
C LEU A 53 -1.38 -3.91 -4.66
N ASP A 54 -1.82 -4.91 -5.40
CA ASP A 54 -1.53 -5.01 -6.81
C ASP A 54 -2.82 -4.94 -7.64
N ALA A 55 -2.71 -4.46 -8.86
CA ALA A 55 -3.81 -4.43 -9.81
C ALA A 55 -3.22 -4.57 -11.21
N SER A 56 -3.93 -5.25 -12.08
CA SER A 56 -3.47 -5.43 -13.46
C SER A 56 -3.56 -4.11 -14.23
N SER A 57 -2.73 -3.97 -15.26
CA SER A 57 -2.70 -2.75 -16.08
C SER A 57 -4.07 -2.41 -16.69
N PRO A 58 -4.85 -3.36 -17.24
CA PRO A 58 -6.18 -3.06 -17.74
C PRO A 58 -7.13 -2.52 -16.67
N VAL A 59 -7.08 -3.08 -15.45
CA VAL A 59 -7.92 -2.62 -14.34
C VAL A 59 -7.53 -1.23 -13.89
N ILE A 60 -6.24 -0.92 -13.82
CA ILE A 60 -5.76 0.41 -13.46
C ILE A 60 -6.26 1.44 -14.49
N ALA A 61 -6.15 1.13 -15.77
CA ALA A 61 -6.61 2.02 -16.83
C ALA A 61 -8.12 2.30 -16.72
N GLN A 62 -8.92 1.28 -16.43
CA GLN A 62 -10.36 1.44 -16.22
C GLN A 62 -10.69 2.32 -15.02
N ARG A 63 -9.99 2.11 -13.91
CA ARG A 63 -10.24 2.86 -12.67
C ARG A 63 -9.93 4.34 -12.80
N ARG A 64 -8.95 4.69 -13.62
CA ARG A 64 -8.48 6.06 -13.73
C ARG A 64 -8.95 6.78 -15.00
N SER A 65 -9.40 6.08 -16.02
CA SER A 65 -9.69 6.67 -17.32
C SER A 65 -8.53 7.53 -17.82
N ALA A 66 -7.31 7.15 -17.51
CA ALA A 66 -6.15 7.99 -17.74
C ALA A 66 -5.44 7.58 -19.01
N ASP A 67 -4.69 8.52 -19.58
CA ASP A 67 -3.86 8.32 -20.77
C ASP A 67 -2.53 7.64 -20.36
N TRP A 68 -2.56 6.72 -19.41
CA TRP A 68 -1.38 6.01 -18.98
C TRP A 68 -0.98 4.96 -20.00
N THR A 69 0.26 5.06 -20.44
CA THR A 69 0.83 4.10 -21.36
C THR A 69 1.27 2.85 -20.63
N GLU A 70 1.44 1.74 -21.36
CA GLU A 70 2.00 0.51 -20.79
C GLU A 70 3.41 0.75 -20.28
N GLU A 71 4.17 1.63 -20.93
CA GLU A 71 5.53 1.99 -20.49
C GLU A 71 5.52 2.65 -19.13
N TYR A 72 4.58 3.55 -18.88
CA TYR A 72 4.45 4.22 -17.60
C TYR A 72 4.11 3.23 -16.50
N LEU A 73 3.18 2.31 -16.76
CA LEU A 73 2.79 1.28 -15.80
C LEU A 73 3.91 0.30 -15.53
N ALA A 74 4.67 -0.07 -16.58
CA ALA A 74 5.84 -0.93 -16.43
C ALA A 74 6.91 -0.27 -15.55
N GLU A 75 7.11 1.04 -15.73
CA GLU A 75 8.04 1.80 -14.90
C GLU A 75 7.62 1.78 -13.43
N GLN A 76 6.33 1.97 -13.13
CA GLN A 76 5.82 1.86 -11.76
C GLN A 76 6.09 0.48 -11.18
N ASN A 77 5.83 -0.57 -11.95
CA ASN A 77 6.10 -1.94 -11.51
C ASN A 77 7.57 -2.16 -11.19
N HIS A 78 8.45 -1.57 -11.98
CA HIS A 78 9.89 -1.64 -11.73
C HIS A 78 10.25 -0.95 -10.41
N ARG A 79 9.73 0.24 -10.18
CA ARG A 79 9.97 1.00 -8.95
C ARG A 79 9.44 0.28 -7.71
N LEU A 80 8.43 -0.56 -7.87
CA LEU A 80 7.80 -1.29 -6.79
C LEU A 80 8.39 -2.67 -6.55
N SER A 81 9.30 -3.13 -7.41
CA SER A 81 9.79 -4.51 -7.37
C SER A 81 10.42 -4.91 -6.05
N HIS A 82 11.21 -4.03 -5.44
CA HIS A 82 11.85 -4.30 -4.16
C HIS A 82 10.79 -4.45 -3.05
N ALA A 83 9.83 -3.52 -2.99
CA ALA A 83 8.75 -3.58 -2.00
C ALA A 83 7.93 -4.85 -2.19
N ARG A 84 7.65 -5.24 -3.42
CA ARG A 84 6.90 -6.47 -3.71
C ARG A 84 7.61 -7.71 -3.18
N GLN A 85 8.93 -7.77 -3.35
CA GLN A 85 9.73 -8.89 -2.87
C GLN A 85 9.80 -8.99 -1.35
N HIS A 86 9.63 -7.86 -0.66
CA HIS A 86 9.77 -7.78 0.78
C HIS A 86 8.46 -7.57 1.54
N CYS A 87 7.32 -7.55 0.85
CA CYS A 87 6.04 -7.34 1.52
C CYS A 87 5.68 -8.50 2.44
N ASN A 88 4.98 -8.18 3.51
CA ASN A 88 4.46 -9.16 4.46
C ASN A 88 3.11 -9.71 4.00
N LEU A 89 2.33 -8.90 3.28
CA LEU A 89 1.03 -9.28 2.74
C LEU A 89 0.91 -8.74 1.34
N TYR A 90 0.56 -9.62 0.40
CA TYR A 90 0.31 -9.28 -0.99
C TYR A 90 -1.18 -9.49 -1.28
N ILE A 91 -1.85 -8.46 -1.80
CA ILE A 91 -3.26 -8.54 -2.17
C ILE A 91 -3.42 -8.14 -3.63
N GLN A 92 -3.90 -9.05 -4.45
CA GLN A 92 -4.31 -8.77 -5.82
C GLN A 92 -5.73 -8.23 -5.76
N THR A 93 -5.93 -6.96 -6.13
CA THR A 93 -7.20 -6.26 -5.91
C THR A 93 -8.19 -6.37 -7.06
N ASP A 94 -7.81 -6.98 -8.18
CA ASP A 94 -8.71 -7.17 -9.31
C ASP A 94 -9.95 -7.96 -8.86
N GLY A 95 -11.12 -7.40 -9.11
CA GLY A 95 -12.38 -8.06 -8.73
C GLY A 95 -12.75 -7.95 -7.26
N LEU A 96 -11.94 -7.26 -6.43
CA LEU A 96 -12.26 -7.06 -5.02
C LEU A 96 -12.82 -5.67 -4.78
N SER A 97 -13.80 -5.57 -3.89
CA SER A 97 -14.27 -4.28 -3.38
C SER A 97 -13.28 -3.76 -2.33
N GLU A 98 -13.39 -2.46 -2.00
CA GLU A 98 -12.58 -1.87 -0.95
C GLU A 98 -12.80 -2.58 0.40
N GLY A 99 -14.04 -2.99 0.68
CA GLY A 99 -14.37 -3.74 1.90
C GLY A 99 -13.70 -5.10 1.94
N GLU A 100 -13.66 -5.80 0.79
CA GLU A 100 -13.00 -7.10 0.71
C GLU A 100 -11.49 -6.97 0.88
N VAL A 101 -10.88 -5.91 0.33
CA VAL A 101 -9.45 -5.64 0.54
C VAL A 101 -9.17 -5.38 2.02
N LEU A 102 -10.02 -4.61 2.67
CA LEU A 102 -9.89 -4.34 4.11
C LEU A 102 -10.00 -5.64 4.92
N GLU A 103 -10.97 -6.50 4.60
CA GLU A 103 -11.11 -7.79 5.30
C GLU A 103 -9.85 -8.64 5.21
N ARG A 104 -9.23 -8.70 4.03
CA ARG A 104 -8.00 -9.47 3.86
C ARG A 104 -6.86 -8.91 4.69
N ALA A 105 -6.75 -7.58 4.75
CA ALA A 105 -5.74 -6.93 5.56
C ALA A 105 -5.99 -7.20 7.05
N LEU A 106 -7.22 -7.09 7.51
CA LEU A 106 -7.57 -7.34 8.91
C LEU A 106 -7.33 -8.80 9.30
N ASP A 107 -7.69 -9.75 8.45
CA ASP A 107 -7.44 -11.16 8.71
C ASP A 107 -5.94 -11.43 8.88
N PHE A 108 -5.11 -10.81 8.05
CA PHE A 108 -3.66 -10.95 8.18
C PHE A 108 -3.17 -10.35 9.50
N LEU A 109 -3.60 -9.12 9.80
CA LEU A 109 -3.15 -8.42 11.01
C LEU A 109 -3.57 -9.16 12.27
N GLU A 110 -4.80 -9.65 12.31
CA GLU A 110 -5.28 -10.45 13.44
C GLU A 110 -4.50 -11.76 13.57
N GLY A 111 -4.19 -12.41 12.44
CA GLY A 111 -3.40 -13.63 12.44
C GLY A 111 -1.97 -13.42 12.95
N GLN A 112 -1.44 -12.20 12.83
CA GLN A 112 -0.12 -11.84 13.36
C GLN A 112 -0.20 -11.25 14.75
N SER A 113 -1.37 -11.27 15.38
CA SER A 113 -1.60 -10.67 16.71
C SER A 113 -1.35 -9.17 16.74
N ILE A 114 -1.58 -8.49 15.62
CA ILE A 114 -1.44 -7.04 15.51
C ILE A 114 -2.80 -6.41 15.78
N SER A 115 -2.86 -5.54 16.79
CA SER A 115 -4.09 -4.89 17.20
C SER A 115 -4.05 -3.38 16.93
N PRO A 116 -5.23 -2.73 16.80
CA PRO A 116 -5.27 -1.27 16.73
C PRO A 116 -4.65 -0.65 17.97
N SER A 117 -4.01 0.51 17.78
CA SER A 117 -3.37 1.25 18.86
C SER A 117 -4.11 2.55 19.10
N SER A 118 -4.27 2.93 20.38
CA SER A 118 -4.82 4.24 20.72
C SER A 118 -3.88 5.37 20.31
N GLN A 119 -2.64 5.09 20.01
CA GLN A 119 -1.62 6.05 19.63
C GLN A 119 -1.26 5.98 18.14
N GLY A 120 -2.14 5.39 17.34
CA GLY A 120 -1.85 5.16 15.92
C GLY A 120 -1.60 6.41 15.09
N ARG A 121 -1.84 7.60 15.63
CA ARG A 121 -1.64 8.86 14.92
C ARG A 121 -0.24 9.45 15.10
N GLY A 122 0.61 8.82 15.88
CA GLY A 122 1.93 9.34 16.17
C GLY A 122 2.95 9.20 15.06
N TRP A 123 2.69 8.36 14.07
CA TRP A 123 3.65 8.09 13.00
C TRP A 123 3.46 9.05 11.84
N VAL A 124 4.54 9.74 11.48
CA VAL A 124 4.56 10.70 10.37
C VAL A 124 5.66 10.28 9.39
N PRO A 125 5.35 10.10 8.11
CA PRO A 125 6.37 9.79 7.12
C PRO A 125 7.37 10.93 6.98
N TYR A 126 8.62 10.56 6.73
CA TYR A 126 9.72 11.52 6.65
C TYR A 126 9.48 12.63 5.64
N HIS A 127 8.92 12.32 4.50
CA HIS A 127 8.75 13.29 3.42
C HIS A 127 7.75 14.41 3.73
N GLU A 128 7.03 14.32 4.82
CA GLU A 128 6.08 15.34 5.24
C GLU A 128 6.74 16.44 6.07
N HIS A 129 8.01 16.31 6.32
CA HIS A 129 8.76 17.32 7.04
C HIS A 129 9.42 18.35 6.09
#